data_61feaad3e213371c41f8b95220862986
#
_entry.id   61feaad3e213371c41f8b95220862986
#
_cell.length_a   1.000
_cell.length_b   1.000
_cell.length_c   1.000
_cell.angle_alpha   90.00
_cell.angle_beta   90.00
_cell.angle_gamma   90.00
#
_symmetry.space_group_name_H-M   'P 1'
#
loop_
_entity.id
_entity.type
_entity.pdbx_description
1 polymer ?
#
loop_
_entity_poly.entity_id
_entity_poly.type
_entity_poly.pdbx_seq_one_letter_code
_entity_poly.pdbx_strand_id
1 'polypeptide(L)'
;MPHDDTTSHRLFPYLFRAPWPLFQYHINGNCDKVRNSLTPPRETEPMTEAIILPEFNPFAIQIGAFGIRWYALAYIVGLLLGYYLLRREARQPHAPIQPFQLDILLNYVLFGVILGGRLGYVAFYNPVFFLSHPLEILKIWQGGMSFHGGLLGVTFGMVLFARRQGIAILHVSDRVAMVAPIGLFLGRLSNFINAELYGRVTDLPWAMIFPRSDGLPRHPSQLYEAGLEGLGIGIAMLLAACRGWPAHPGRMTAILLLGYGMARYLVEFAREPDAHLGLFFGVISMGQILCLPMIAAGLYLMFRGRNGKPA
;
A
#
# COMPACT_ATOMS: atom_id res chain seq x y z
N MET A 1 1.15 -7.23 67.54
CA MET A 1 0.12 -7.84 66.68
C MET A 1 0.29 -7.21 65.32
N PRO A 2 0.76 -7.93 64.33
CA PRO A 2 0.93 -7.45 62.97
C PRO A 2 -0.33 -7.72 62.13
N HIS A 3 -0.79 -6.78 61.36
CA HIS A 3 -1.75 -6.98 60.30
C HIS A 3 -1.02 -7.17 58.96
N ASP A 4 -1.24 -8.33 58.47
CA ASP A 4 -0.84 -8.85 57.17
C ASP A 4 -1.86 -8.35 56.14
N ASP A 5 -1.42 -7.71 55.09
CA ASP A 5 -2.28 -7.33 53.96
C ASP A 5 -1.55 -7.65 52.62
N THR A 6 -1.62 -8.93 52.30
CA THR A 6 -1.25 -9.45 50.97
C THR A 6 -2.52 -9.83 50.23
N THR A 7 -3.04 -8.91 49.42
CA THR A 7 -4.00 -9.27 48.36
C THR A 7 -3.88 -8.32 47.17
N SER A 8 -3.53 -8.90 46.08
CA SER A 8 -3.95 -8.58 44.72
C SER A 8 -2.80 -8.53 43.72
N HIS A 9 -2.50 -9.67 43.11
CA HIS A 9 -2.07 -9.77 41.73
C HIS A 9 -2.13 -11.23 41.27
N ARG A 10 -3.34 -11.71 41.03
CA ARG A 10 -3.54 -12.92 40.18
C ARG A 10 -4.74 -12.66 39.32
N LEU A 11 -4.52 -12.45 38.02
CA LEU A 11 -5.48 -12.77 36.97
C LEU A 11 -4.78 -12.83 35.62
N PHE A 12 -4.91 -14.00 35.04
CA PHE A 12 -4.61 -14.51 33.70
C PHE A 12 -3.30 -15.30 33.56
N PRO A 13 -3.44 -16.62 33.61
CA PRO A 13 -2.96 -17.45 32.53
C PRO A 13 -3.90 -18.63 32.27
N TYR A 14 -4.74 -18.60 31.33
CA TYR A 14 -5.33 -19.78 30.67
C TYR A 14 -5.90 -19.34 29.34
N LEU A 15 -5.29 -19.89 28.28
CA LEU A 15 -5.99 -20.36 27.08
C LEU A 15 -4.94 -20.62 26.00
N PHE A 16 -4.68 -21.87 25.81
CA PHE A 16 -4.49 -22.66 24.61
C PHE A 16 -3.54 -23.83 24.89
N ARG A 17 -4.12 -24.90 25.46
CA ARG A 17 -3.61 -26.26 25.31
C ARG A 17 -4.63 -27.01 24.48
N ALA A 18 -4.36 -27.21 23.22
CA ALA A 18 -5.00 -28.23 22.40
C ALA A 18 -4.19 -29.54 22.53
N PRO A 19 -4.82 -30.68 22.78
CA PRO A 19 -4.12 -31.97 22.84
C PRO A 19 -3.94 -32.52 21.41
N TRP A 20 -2.73 -32.81 21.04
CA TRP A 20 -2.41 -33.61 19.87
C TRP A 20 -2.63 -35.08 20.21
N PRO A 21 -3.31 -35.90 19.39
CA PRO A 21 -3.39 -37.33 19.60
C PRO A 21 -2.08 -38.00 19.25
N LEU A 22 -1.53 -38.74 20.24
CA LEU A 22 -0.39 -39.65 20.08
C LEU A 22 -0.81 -40.81 19.16
N PHE A 23 -0.32 -40.83 17.95
CA PHE A 23 -0.28 -42.04 17.15
C PHE A 23 0.88 -42.91 17.61
N GLN A 24 0.58 -43.94 18.38
CA GLN A 24 1.50 -44.96 18.79
C GLN A 24 1.63 -45.98 17.65
N TYR A 25 2.66 -45.84 16.81
CA TYR A 25 3.03 -46.89 15.86
C TYR A 25 3.95 -47.88 16.54
N HIS A 26 3.48 -49.13 16.62
CA HIS A 26 4.29 -50.31 16.97
C HIS A 26 5.32 -50.51 15.84
N ILE A 27 6.62 -50.34 16.15
CA ILE A 27 7.69 -50.67 15.23
C ILE A 27 8.23 -52.05 15.63
N ASN A 28 7.83 -53.08 14.90
CA ASN A 28 8.52 -54.37 14.90
C ASN A 28 9.79 -54.29 14.05
N GLY A 29 10.86 -54.70 14.64
CA GLY A 29 12.23 -54.88 14.20
C GLY A 29 12.53 -54.87 12.70
N ASN A 30 13.26 -53.86 12.27
CA ASN A 30 14.29 -53.91 11.24
C ASN A 30 15.13 -52.62 11.25
N CYS A 31 15.92 -52.43 12.29
CA CYS A 31 16.77 -51.22 12.45
C CYS A 31 17.98 -51.15 11.53
N ASP A 32 18.37 -52.23 10.84
CA ASP A 32 19.61 -52.22 10.07
C ASP A 32 19.51 -51.86 8.61
N LYS A 33 18.30 -51.79 8.05
CA LYS A 33 18.08 -51.33 6.63
C LYS A 33 17.88 -49.83 6.46
N VAL A 34 17.58 -49.08 7.51
CA VAL A 34 17.34 -47.63 7.45
C VAL A 34 18.62 -46.81 7.57
N ARG A 35 19.71 -47.45 8.07
CA ARG A 35 21.00 -46.76 8.30
C ARG A 35 21.78 -46.45 7.01
N ASN A 36 21.47 -47.08 5.89
CA ASN A 36 22.20 -46.94 4.63
C ASN A 36 21.48 -46.10 3.58
N SER A 37 20.32 -45.49 3.89
CA SER A 37 19.62 -44.60 2.98
C SER A 37 19.59 -43.13 3.44
N LEU A 38 20.29 -42.79 4.49
CA LEU A 38 20.55 -41.39 4.82
C LEU A 38 21.72 -40.92 3.94
N THR A 39 21.38 -40.50 2.73
CA THR A 39 22.26 -39.56 2.02
C THR A 39 22.52 -38.41 2.98
N PRO A 40 23.80 -38.02 3.20
CA PRO A 40 24.07 -36.80 3.97
C PRO A 40 23.25 -35.66 3.38
N PRO A 41 22.73 -34.73 4.21
CA PRO A 41 22.08 -33.58 3.70
C PRO A 41 23.00 -32.98 2.63
N ARG A 42 22.47 -32.77 1.42
CA ARG A 42 23.19 -32.06 0.37
C ARG A 42 23.88 -30.89 1.05
N GLU A 43 25.22 -30.84 0.93
CA GLU A 43 25.99 -29.67 1.30
C GLU A 43 25.19 -28.48 0.70
N THR A 44 24.63 -27.66 1.56
CA THR A 44 23.93 -26.45 1.16
C THR A 44 24.95 -25.64 0.39
N GLU A 45 24.74 -25.54 -0.94
CA GLU A 45 25.52 -24.57 -1.73
C GLU A 45 25.56 -23.27 -0.92
N PRO A 46 26.71 -22.56 -0.91
CA PRO A 46 26.83 -21.36 -0.11
C PRO A 46 25.65 -20.46 -0.46
N MET A 47 24.73 -20.33 0.49
CA MET A 47 23.61 -19.39 0.36
C MET A 47 24.26 -18.05 0.05
N THR A 48 23.96 -17.52 -1.14
CA THR A 48 24.38 -16.18 -1.53
C THR A 48 24.14 -15.30 -0.31
N GLU A 49 25.18 -14.60 0.20
CA GLU A 49 25.06 -13.81 1.42
C GLU A 49 23.88 -12.84 1.25
N ALA A 50 22.76 -13.15 1.91
CA ALA A 50 21.56 -12.34 1.81
C ALA A 50 21.87 -10.95 2.38
N ILE A 51 21.39 -9.92 1.72
CA ILE A 51 21.62 -8.53 2.13
C ILE A 51 20.84 -8.29 3.43
N ILE A 52 21.54 -7.98 4.52
CA ILE A 52 20.90 -7.63 5.78
C ILE A 52 20.55 -6.14 5.75
N LEU A 53 19.25 -5.84 5.82
CA LEU A 53 18.79 -4.45 5.90
C LEU A 53 19.09 -3.90 7.31
N PRO A 54 19.79 -2.76 7.44
CA PRO A 54 20.04 -2.14 8.73
C PRO A 54 18.72 -1.64 9.36
N GLU A 55 18.66 -1.60 10.68
CA GLU A 55 17.53 -1.01 11.39
C GLU A 55 17.61 0.50 11.32
N PHE A 56 16.69 1.12 10.59
CA PHE A 56 16.58 2.56 10.50
C PHE A 56 15.81 3.14 11.70
N ASN A 57 16.17 4.36 12.11
CA ASN A 57 15.36 5.09 13.07
C ASN A 57 13.95 5.33 12.47
N PRO A 58 12.86 5.01 13.19
CA PRO A 58 11.48 5.23 12.71
C PRO A 58 11.14 6.70 12.49
N PHE A 59 11.93 7.63 13.06
CA PHE A 59 11.77 9.06 12.87
C PHE A 59 12.79 9.58 11.86
N ALA A 60 12.32 10.28 10.81
CA ALA A 60 13.15 10.98 9.84
C ALA A 60 13.80 12.22 10.44
N ILE A 61 13.07 12.93 11.30
CA ILE A 61 13.51 14.11 12.03
C ILE A 61 13.02 13.98 13.46
N GLN A 62 13.92 14.15 14.43
CA GLN A 62 13.57 14.14 15.85
C GLN A 62 14.20 15.34 16.56
N ILE A 63 13.37 16.14 17.22
CA ILE A 63 13.79 17.31 17.99
C ILE A 63 13.16 17.19 19.39
N GLY A 64 13.94 16.73 20.36
CA GLY A 64 13.46 16.44 21.69
C GLY A 64 12.37 15.36 21.71
N ALA A 65 11.22 15.67 22.27
CA ALA A 65 10.05 14.77 22.33
C ALA A 65 9.23 14.76 21.01
N PHE A 66 9.48 15.66 20.08
CA PHE A 66 8.78 15.78 18.82
C PHE A 66 9.50 15.03 17.72
N GLY A 67 8.82 14.09 17.05
CA GLY A 67 9.39 13.29 15.97
C GLY A 67 8.49 13.21 14.75
N ILE A 68 9.06 13.45 13.57
CA ILE A 68 8.39 13.26 12.28
C ILE A 68 8.80 11.90 11.72
N ARG A 69 7.84 11.00 11.55
CA ARG A 69 8.06 9.67 10.98
C ARG A 69 8.28 9.77 9.46
N TRP A 70 8.99 8.81 8.89
CA TRP A 70 9.23 8.71 7.45
C TRP A 70 7.96 8.80 6.61
N TYR A 71 6.88 8.15 7.04
CA TYR A 71 5.58 8.26 6.36
C TYR A 71 5.03 9.68 6.31
N ALA A 72 5.06 10.39 7.44
CA ALA A 72 4.58 11.75 7.49
C ALA A 72 5.40 12.66 6.56
N LEU A 73 6.73 12.48 6.55
CA LEU A 73 7.61 13.21 5.65
C LEU A 73 7.30 12.89 4.18
N ALA A 74 7.11 11.61 3.83
CA ALA A 74 6.77 11.19 2.48
C ALA A 74 5.43 11.79 2.00
N TYR A 75 4.41 11.80 2.84
CA TYR A 75 3.13 12.43 2.52
C TYR A 75 3.28 13.94 2.33
N ILE A 76 3.98 14.63 3.23
CA ILE A 76 4.20 16.09 3.13
C ILE A 76 4.96 16.42 1.84
N VAL A 77 6.09 15.76 1.59
CA VAL A 77 6.92 15.99 0.40
C VAL A 77 6.14 15.65 -0.87
N GLY A 78 5.46 14.50 -0.89
CA GLY A 78 4.64 14.07 -2.04
C GLY A 78 3.53 15.07 -2.37
N LEU A 79 2.83 15.56 -1.34
CA LEU A 79 1.75 16.54 -1.49
C LEU A 79 2.28 17.90 -1.98
N LEU A 80 3.34 18.41 -1.36
CA LEU A 80 3.94 19.70 -1.73
C LEU A 80 4.51 19.66 -3.15
N LEU A 81 5.22 18.60 -3.51
CA LEU A 81 5.77 18.42 -4.85
C LEU A 81 4.66 18.27 -5.90
N GLY A 82 3.66 17.43 -5.60
CA GLY A 82 2.49 17.28 -6.46
C GLY A 82 1.74 18.58 -6.67
N TYR A 83 1.47 19.31 -5.58
CA TYR A 83 0.84 20.61 -5.64
C TYR A 83 1.67 21.63 -6.46
N TYR A 84 2.98 21.67 -6.24
CA TYR A 84 3.88 22.56 -6.99
C TYR A 84 3.82 22.29 -8.50
N LEU A 85 3.88 21.02 -8.90
CA LEU A 85 3.81 20.63 -10.32
C LEU A 85 2.45 20.97 -10.94
N LEU A 86 1.35 20.68 -10.25
CA LEU A 86 0.01 21.02 -10.73
C LEU A 86 -0.19 22.55 -10.79
N ARG A 87 0.35 23.30 -9.83
CA ARG A 87 0.25 24.77 -9.85
C ARG A 87 1.05 25.37 -10.99
N ARG A 88 2.20 24.79 -11.35
CA ARG A 88 2.96 25.18 -12.54
C ARG A 88 2.19 24.90 -13.82
N GLU A 89 1.53 23.74 -13.93
CA GLU A 89 0.67 23.39 -15.06
C GLU A 89 -0.55 24.30 -15.13
N ALA A 90 -1.23 24.57 -14.01
CA ALA A 90 -2.41 25.43 -13.93
C ALA A 90 -2.17 26.90 -14.36
N ARG A 91 -0.91 27.36 -14.43
CA ARG A 91 -0.54 28.68 -14.94
C ARG A 91 -0.47 28.72 -16.48
N GLN A 92 -0.58 27.59 -17.16
CA GLN A 92 -0.59 27.54 -18.62
C GLN A 92 -1.89 28.17 -19.17
N PRO A 93 -1.85 28.88 -20.31
CA PRO A 93 -3.04 29.58 -20.85
C PRO A 93 -4.26 28.71 -21.09
N HIS A 94 -4.06 27.44 -21.38
CA HIS A 94 -5.14 26.49 -21.70
C HIS A 94 -5.33 25.42 -20.61
N ALA A 95 -4.86 25.67 -19.38
CA ALA A 95 -5.05 24.73 -18.29
C ALA A 95 -6.54 24.60 -17.95
N PRO A 96 -7.09 23.37 -17.85
CA PRO A 96 -8.51 23.17 -17.56
C PRO A 96 -8.87 23.48 -16.10
N ILE A 97 -7.87 23.58 -15.22
CA ILE A 97 -8.01 23.96 -13.82
C ILE A 97 -7.12 25.16 -13.56
N GLN A 98 -7.71 26.25 -13.10
CA GLN A 98 -6.98 27.48 -12.76
C GLN A 98 -6.28 27.36 -11.39
N PRO A 99 -5.21 28.16 -11.12
CA PRO A 99 -4.49 28.05 -9.85
C PRO A 99 -5.35 28.17 -8.60
N PHE A 100 -6.36 29.06 -8.57
CA PHE A 100 -7.27 29.20 -7.42
C PHE A 100 -8.19 27.99 -7.26
N GLN A 101 -8.59 27.35 -8.37
CA GLN A 101 -9.39 26.12 -8.34
C GLN A 101 -8.59 24.94 -7.82
N LEU A 102 -7.26 24.92 -8.07
CA LEU A 102 -6.38 23.90 -7.54
C LEU A 102 -6.28 23.96 -6.00
N ASP A 103 -6.27 25.17 -5.42
CA ASP A 103 -6.31 25.35 -3.97
C ASP A 103 -7.61 24.78 -3.38
N ILE A 104 -8.73 24.98 -4.08
CA ILE A 104 -10.02 24.39 -3.70
C ILE A 104 -9.98 22.86 -3.85
N LEU A 105 -9.47 22.32 -4.98
CA LEU A 105 -9.36 20.89 -5.21
C LEU A 105 -8.54 20.20 -4.12
N LEU A 106 -7.43 20.83 -3.70
CA LEU A 106 -6.60 20.31 -2.63
C LEU A 106 -7.41 20.07 -1.35
N ASN A 107 -8.26 21.01 -0.97
CA ASN A 107 -9.14 20.84 0.20
C ASN A 107 -10.12 19.67 0.02
N TYR A 108 -10.75 19.53 -1.16
CA TYR A 108 -11.64 18.39 -1.44
C TYR A 108 -10.93 17.06 -1.36
N VAL A 109 -9.70 16.98 -1.85
CA VAL A 109 -8.88 15.75 -1.78
C VAL A 109 -8.48 15.46 -0.35
N LEU A 110 -7.98 16.44 0.42
CA LEU A 110 -7.57 16.27 1.81
C LEU A 110 -8.73 15.82 2.71
N PHE A 111 -9.86 16.54 2.64
CA PHE A 111 -11.06 16.15 3.38
C PHE A 111 -11.59 14.78 2.92
N GLY A 112 -11.52 14.50 1.61
CA GLY A 112 -11.89 13.21 1.04
C GLY A 112 -11.07 12.06 1.63
N VAL A 113 -9.73 12.19 1.68
CA VAL A 113 -8.85 11.19 2.29
C VAL A 113 -9.18 10.98 3.76
N ILE A 114 -9.28 12.06 4.54
CA ILE A 114 -9.47 11.99 6.00
C ILE A 114 -10.84 11.41 6.34
N LEU A 115 -11.90 12.00 5.80
CA LEU A 115 -13.27 11.56 6.10
C LEU A 115 -13.55 10.17 5.52
N GLY A 116 -13.17 9.94 4.27
CA GLY A 116 -13.36 8.65 3.62
C GLY A 116 -12.57 7.55 4.30
N GLY A 117 -11.30 7.80 4.62
CA GLY A 117 -10.44 6.84 5.33
C GLY A 117 -11.00 6.48 6.70
N ARG A 118 -11.46 7.47 7.48
CA ARG A 118 -12.03 7.23 8.80
C ARG A 118 -13.39 6.54 8.73
N LEU A 119 -14.31 7.02 7.91
CA LEU A 119 -15.63 6.40 7.74
C LEU A 119 -15.53 4.98 7.19
N GLY A 120 -14.61 4.74 6.24
CA GLY A 120 -14.34 3.39 5.75
C GLY A 120 -13.80 2.46 6.83
N TYR A 121 -12.93 2.96 7.72
CA TYR A 121 -12.47 2.16 8.86
C TYR A 121 -13.61 1.83 9.83
N VAL A 122 -14.41 2.81 10.19
CA VAL A 122 -15.59 2.65 11.06
C VAL A 122 -16.56 1.62 10.50
N ALA A 123 -16.88 1.71 9.20
CA ALA A 123 -17.87 0.86 8.56
C ALA A 123 -17.42 -0.60 8.38
N PHE A 124 -16.13 -0.84 8.07
CA PHE A 124 -15.66 -2.15 7.65
C PHE A 124 -14.86 -2.92 8.70
N TYR A 125 -14.21 -2.22 9.66
CA TYR A 125 -13.32 -2.89 10.60
C TYR A 125 -13.93 -3.09 11.99
N ASN A 126 -14.72 -2.14 12.49
CA ASN A 126 -15.29 -2.26 13.84
C ASN A 126 -16.64 -1.52 14.01
N PRO A 127 -17.66 -1.81 13.18
CA PRO A 127 -18.91 -1.04 13.17
C PRO A 127 -19.66 -1.08 14.50
N VAL A 128 -19.70 -2.24 15.17
CA VAL A 128 -20.42 -2.41 16.44
C VAL A 128 -19.83 -1.53 17.54
N PHE A 129 -18.51 -1.45 17.64
CA PHE A 129 -17.83 -0.58 18.60
C PHE A 129 -18.17 0.89 18.37
N PHE A 130 -18.10 1.35 17.13
CA PHE A 130 -18.34 2.76 16.81
C PHE A 130 -19.81 3.16 16.89
N LEU A 131 -20.74 2.23 16.70
CA LEU A 131 -22.17 2.47 16.96
C LEU A 131 -22.46 2.67 18.45
N SER A 132 -21.76 1.94 19.33
CA SER A 132 -21.89 2.11 20.78
C SER A 132 -21.07 3.28 21.33
N HIS A 133 -20.04 3.73 20.61
CA HIS A 133 -19.15 4.84 21.03
C HIS A 133 -18.95 5.87 19.91
N PRO A 134 -19.99 6.62 19.49
CA PRO A 134 -19.95 7.46 18.29
C PRO A 134 -18.89 8.58 18.35
N LEU A 135 -18.55 9.07 19.55
CA LEU A 135 -17.51 10.10 19.72
C LEU A 135 -16.10 9.60 19.39
N GLU A 136 -15.87 8.27 19.44
CA GLU A 136 -14.59 7.68 19.05
C GLU A 136 -14.33 7.82 17.55
N ILE A 137 -15.36 8.02 16.72
CA ILE A 137 -15.22 8.29 15.28
C ILE A 137 -14.35 9.52 15.03
N LEU A 138 -14.46 10.54 15.86
CA LEU A 138 -13.74 11.80 15.70
C LEU A 138 -12.26 11.74 16.11
N LYS A 139 -11.85 10.70 16.84
CA LYS A 139 -10.48 10.56 17.37
C LYS A 139 -9.54 9.97 16.30
N ILE A 140 -9.32 10.73 15.22
CA ILE A 140 -8.46 10.31 14.09
C ILE A 140 -6.98 10.14 14.49
N TRP A 141 -6.52 10.81 15.56
CA TRP A 141 -5.16 10.71 16.07
C TRP A 141 -4.82 9.38 16.74
N GLN A 142 -5.82 8.55 17.05
CA GLN A 142 -5.62 7.20 17.56
C GLN A 142 -5.36 6.17 16.45
N GLY A 143 -5.33 6.61 15.19
CA GLY A 143 -5.20 5.72 14.03
C GLY A 143 -6.55 5.18 13.55
N GLY A 144 -6.53 4.09 12.78
CA GLY A 144 -7.73 3.48 12.21
C GLY A 144 -8.22 4.23 10.96
N MET A 145 -7.48 4.05 9.86
CA MET A 145 -7.80 4.59 8.54
C MET A 145 -7.88 3.45 7.53
N SER A 146 -8.90 3.48 6.69
CA SER A 146 -9.08 2.52 5.60
C SER A 146 -8.53 3.10 4.29
N PHE A 147 -7.64 2.36 3.63
CA PHE A 147 -7.15 2.75 2.31
C PHE A 147 -8.29 2.86 1.28
N HIS A 148 -9.16 1.86 1.21
CA HIS A 148 -10.29 1.88 0.27
C HIS A 148 -11.28 3.01 0.59
N GLY A 149 -11.51 3.27 1.88
CA GLY A 149 -12.32 4.40 2.30
C GLY A 149 -11.71 5.73 1.87
N GLY A 150 -10.40 5.91 2.03
CA GLY A 150 -9.67 7.09 1.55
C GLY A 150 -9.76 7.28 0.05
N LEU A 151 -9.57 6.21 -0.73
CA LEU A 151 -9.69 6.23 -2.19
C LEU A 151 -11.10 6.63 -2.66
N LEU A 152 -12.13 6.06 -2.06
CA LEU A 152 -13.52 6.43 -2.34
C LEU A 152 -13.80 7.89 -1.95
N GLY A 153 -13.27 8.33 -0.81
CA GLY A 153 -13.39 9.71 -0.35
C GLY A 153 -12.73 10.71 -1.29
N VAL A 154 -11.52 10.43 -1.78
CA VAL A 154 -10.86 11.26 -2.81
C VAL A 154 -11.67 11.29 -4.09
N THR A 155 -12.14 10.14 -4.56
CA THR A 155 -12.96 10.05 -5.77
C THR A 155 -14.23 10.87 -5.64
N PHE A 156 -14.93 10.75 -4.51
CA PHE A 156 -16.12 11.55 -4.21
C PHE A 156 -15.79 13.04 -4.15
N GLY A 157 -14.68 13.43 -3.48
CA GLY A 157 -14.20 14.80 -3.41
C GLY A 157 -13.93 15.38 -4.80
N MET A 158 -13.26 14.64 -5.68
CA MET A 158 -13.01 15.05 -7.08
C MET A 158 -14.32 15.24 -7.87
N VAL A 159 -15.28 14.32 -7.71
CA VAL A 159 -16.59 14.42 -8.38
C VAL A 159 -17.36 15.65 -7.90
N LEU A 160 -17.37 15.90 -6.59
CA LEU A 160 -18.07 17.04 -6.00
C LEU A 160 -17.42 18.37 -6.43
N PHE A 161 -16.09 18.44 -6.43
CA PHE A 161 -15.34 19.58 -6.95
C PHE A 161 -15.65 19.82 -8.42
N ALA A 162 -15.55 18.79 -9.27
CA ALA A 162 -15.82 18.88 -10.70
C ALA A 162 -17.22 19.45 -10.99
N ARG A 163 -18.24 18.92 -10.29
CA ARG A 163 -19.62 19.40 -10.42
C ARG A 163 -19.79 20.86 -9.99
N ARG A 164 -19.18 21.25 -8.86
CA ARG A 164 -19.30 22.62 -8.33
C ARG A 164 -18.56 23.67 -9.16
N GLN A 165 -17.45 23.27 -9.79
CA GLN A 165 -16.66 24.17 -10.63
C GLN A 165 -17.06 24.13 -12.12
N GLY A 166 -18.00 23.26 -12.52
CA GLY A 166 -18.39 23.08 -13.92
C GLY A 166 -17.30 22.49 -14.80
N ILE A 167 -16.36 21.75 -14.22
CA ILE A 167 -15.22 21.13 -14.91
C ILE A 167 -15.55 19.66 -15.17
N ALA A 168 -15.24 19.15 -16.37
CA ALA A 168 -15.41 17.73 -16.64
C ALA A 168 -14.52 16.88 -15.72
N ILE A 169 -15.10 15.83 -15.11
CA ILE A 169 -14.41 14.98 -14.12
C ILE A 169 -13.11 14.37 -14.64
N LEU A 170 -13.01 14.04 -15.93
CA LEU A 170 -11.80 13.50 -16.53
C LEU A 170 -10.63 14.50 -16.55
N HIS A 171 -10.90 15.80 -16.64
CA HIS A 171 -9.85 16.79 -16.47
C HIS A 171 -9.30 16.83 -15.05
N VAL A 172 -10.20 16.71 -14.05
CA VAL A 172 -9.82 16.68 -12.63
C VAL A 172 -9.03 15.42 -12.32
N SER A 173 -9.54 14.26 -12.74
CA SER A 173 -8.87 12.97 -12.49
C SER A 173 -7.50 12.88 -13.17
N ASP A 174 -7.35 13.44 -14.38
CA ASP A 174 -6.05 13.47 -15.07
C ASP A 174 -5.00 14.27 -14.30
N ARG A 175 -5.38 15.41 -13.69
CA ARG A 175 -4.45 16.23 -12.89
C ARG A 175 -4.02 15.50 -11.63
N VAL A 176 -4.95 14.88 -10.93
CA VAL A 176 -4.61 14.06 -9.75
C VAL A 176 -3.78 12.84 -10.17
N ALA A 177 -4.11 12.17 -11.28
CA ALA A 177 -3.37 11.04 -11.82
C ALA A 177 -1.92 11.39 -12.13
N MET A 178 -1.64 12.57 -12.70
CA MET A 178 -0.27 13.02 -13.05
C MET A 178 0.67 13.08 -11.84
N VAL A 179 0.17 13.35 -10.66
CA VAL A 179 1.00 13.49 -9.45
C VAL A 179 0.92 12.29 -8.52
N ALA A 180 -0.04 11.39 -8.72
CA ALA A 180 -0.20 10.20 -7.89
C ALA A 180 1.06 9.32 -7.83
N PRO A 181 1.84 9.10 -8.91
CA PRO A 181 3.07 8.30 -8.88
C PRO A 181 4.11 8.81 -7.89
N ILE A 182 4.15 10.12 -7.60
CA ILE A 182 5.06 10.70 -6.61
C ILE A 182 4.73 10.15 -5.21
N GLY A 183 3.44 10.17 -4.85
CA GLY A 183 2.97 9.63 -3.58
C GLY A 183 3.17 8.12 -3.47
N LEU A 184 2.93 7.37 -4.55
CA LEU A 184 3.18 5.92 -4.61
C LEU A 184 4.66 5.62 -4.38
N PHE A 185 5.57 6.30 -5.08
CA PHE A 185 7.00 6.12 -4.93
C PHE A 185 7.47 6.40 -3.50
N LEU A 186 7.16 7.58 -2.96
CA LEU A 186 7.60 8.00 -1.63
C LEU A 186 6.99 7.14 -0.52
N GLY A 187 5.73 6.74 -0.68
CA GLY A 187 5.06 5.83 0.26
C GLY A 187 5.73 4.46 0.31
N ARG A 188 6.11 3.89 -0.84
CA ARG A 188 6.82 2.60 -0.89
C ARG A 188 8.24 2.67 -0.34
N LEU A 189 8.96 3.77 -0.58
CA LEU A 189 10.24 4.00 0.09
C LEU A 189 10.10 4.07 1.61
N SER A 190 9.03 4.69 2.12
CA SER A 190 8.76 4.71 3.55
C SER A 190 8.45 3.31 4.11
N ASN A 191 7.70 2.47 3.36
CA ASN A 191 7.52 1.06 3.73
C ASN A 191 8.86 0.32 3.83
N PHE A 192 9.75 0.53 2.87
CA PHE A 192 11.07 -0.09 2.85
C PHE A 192 11.93 0.33 4.06
N ILE A 193 12.01 1.65 4.34
CA ILE A 193 12.76 2.20 5.48
C ILE A 193 12.20 1.66 6.81
N ASN A 194 10.88 1.54 6.93
CA ASN A 194 10.22 0.99 8.12
C ASN A 194 10.30 -0.54 8.21
N ALA A 195 10.87 -1.22 7.22
CA ALA A 195 10.97 -2.68 7.14
C ALA A 195 9.61 -3.39 7.23
N GLU A 196 8.61 -2.86 6.54
CA GLU A 196 7.25 -3.41 6.54
C GLU A 196 6.73 -3.68 5.12
N LEU A 197 5.74 -4.57 4.99
CA LEU A 197 5.15 -4.99 3.71
C LEU A 197 6.17 -5.59 2.74
N TYR A 198 7.17 -6.30 3.25
CA TYR A 198 8.11 -7.07 2.45
C TYR A 198 7.43 -8.27 1.78
N GLY A 199 8.12 -8.88 0.81
CA GLY A 199 7.57 -9.96 0.01
C GLY A 199 7.80 -11.36 0.58
N ARG A 200 7.49 -12.35 -0.25
CA ARG A 200 7.66 -13.79 0.05
C ARG A 200 9.13 -14.12 0.25
N VAL A 201 9.38 -15.23 0.91
CA VAL A 201 10.72 -15.84 1.01
C VAL A 201 11.23 -16.16 -0.39
N THR A 202 12.52 -15.88 -0.64
CA THR A 202 13.18 -16.12 -1.92
C THR A 202 14.67 -16.39 -1.74
N ASP A 203 15.25 -17.10 -2.67
CA ASP A 203 16.68 -17.41 -2.78
C ASP A 203 17.42 -16.55 -3.83
N LEU A 204 16.75 -15.51 -4.35
CA LEU A 204 17.36 -14.64 -5.35
C LEU A 204 18.58 -13.88 -4.79
N PRO A 205 19.58 -13.55 -5.65
CA PRO A 205 20.81 -12.90 -5.20
C PRO A 205 20.64 -11.55 -4.49
N TRP A 206 19.50 -10.90 -4.69
CA TRP A 206 19.16 -9.62 -4.06
C TRP A 206 18.10 -9.74 -2.96
N ALA A 207 17.87 -10.98 -2.47
CA ALA A 207 17.00 -11.18 -1.31
C ALA A 207 17.51 -10.42 -0.09
N MET A 208 16.59 -9.90 0.70
CA MET A 208 16.91 -9.10 1.88
C MET A 208 16.33 -9.71 3.15
N ILE A 209 17.11 -9.69 4.22
CA ILE A 209 16.66 -10.01 5.58
C ILE A 209 16.23 -8.70 6.24
N PHE A 210 14.94 -8.58 6.55
CA PHE A 210 14.37 -7.38 7.14
C PHE A 210 14.47 -7.43 8.68
N PRO A 211 14.80 -6.30 9.35
CA PRO A 211 14.77 -6.23 10.81
C PRO A 211 13.35 -6.50 11.32
N ARG A 212 13.26 -7.19 12.46
CA ARG A 212 12.00 -7.57 13.11
C ARG A 212 11.10 -8.52 12.29
N SER A 213 11.66 -9.17 11.24
CA SER A 213 11.02 -10.26 10.51
C SER A 213 11.37 -11.62 11.13
N ASP A 214 11.04 -12.69 10.42
CA ASP A 214 11.38 -14.07 10.77
C ASP A 214 12.86 -14.45 10.50
N GLY A 215 13.69 -13.52 10.05
CA GLY A 215 15.11 -13.75 9.72
C GLY A 215 15.33 -14.45 8.38
N LEU A 216 14.29 -14.73 7.61
CA LEU A 216 14.40 -15.35 6.29
C LEU A 216 14.66 -14.31 5.20
N PRO A 217 15.44 -14.67 4.14
CA PRO A 217 15.66 -13.82 2.98
C PRO A 217 14.33 -13.67 2.18
N ARG A 218 13.95 -12.44 1.89
CA ARG A 218 12.66 -12.08 1.29
C ARG A 218 12.81 -11.11 0.13
N HIS A 219 11.84 -11.11 -0.77
CA HIS A 219 11.76 -10.10 -1.82
C HIS A 219 11.61 -8.68 -1.23
N PRO A 220 12.42 -7.70 -1.64
CA PRO A 220 12.18 -6.29 -1.33
C PRO A 220 11.04 -5.75 -2.19
N SER A 221 9.83 -6.29 -2.00
CA SER A 221 8.66 -5.96 -2.85
C SER A 221 8.30 -4.48 -2.82
N GLN A 222 8.61 -3.78 -1.72
CA GLN A 222 8.43 -2.33 -1.62
C GLN A 222 9.24 -1.58 -2.69
N LEU A 223 10.48 -2.04 -3.00
CA LEU A 223 11.30 -1.44 -4.04
C LEU A 223 10.78 -1.77 -5.44
N TYR A 224 10.21 -2.97 -5.65
CA TYR A 224 9.55 -3.31 -6.92
C TYR A 224 8.33 -2.41 -7.15
N GLU A 225 7.52 -2.22 -6.11
CA GLU A 225 6.37 -1.32 -6.14
C GLU A 225 6.80 0.14 -6.36
N ALA A 226 7.82 0.63 -5.66
CA ALA A 226 8.36 1.97 -5.89
C ALA A 226 8.85 2.15 -7.34
N GLY A 227 9.58 1.17 -7.85
CA GLY A 227 10.10 1.19 -9.23
C GLY A 227 8.99 1.16 -10.28
N LEU A 228 8.04 0.25 -10.17
CA LEU A 228 7.00 0.04 -11.19
C LEU A 228 5.81 0.99 -11.00
N GLU A 229 5.20 1.02 -9.80
CA GLU A 229 4.00 1.82 -9.51
C GLU A 229 4.31 3.32 -9.39
N GLY A 230 5.50 3.67 -8.89
CA GLY A 230 5.94 5.06 -8.72
C GLY A 230 6.73 5.57 -9.92
N LEU A 231 8.00 5.16 -10.02
CA LEU A 231 8.93 5.69 -11.01
C LEU A 231 8.53 5.35 -12.45
N GLY A 232 8.18 4.10 -12.75
CA GLY A 232 7.81 3.63 -14.08
C GLY A 232 6.57 4.36 -14.64
N ILE A 233 5.51 4.45 -13.82
CA ILE A 233 4.30 5.20 -14.21
C ILE A 233 4.61 6.69 -14.32
N GLY A 234 5.42 7.25 -13.41
CA GLY A 234 5.84 8.65 -13.48
C GLY A 234 6.57 8.99 -14.78
N ILE A 235 7.50 8.13 -15.20
CA ILE A 235 8.20 8.26 -16.51
C ILE A 235 7.21 8.14 -17.67
N ALA A 236 6.31 7.18 -17.65
CA ALA A 236 5.29 7.00 -18.69
C ALA A 236 4.41 8.25 -18.82
N MET A 237 4.01 8.86 -17.70
CA MET A 237 3.24 10.09 -17.68
C MET A 237 4.04 11.30 -18.19
N LEU A 238 5.31 11.40 -17.83
CA LEU A 238 6.19 12.46 -18.34
C LEU A 238 6.32 12.36 -19.85
N LEU A 239 6.57 11.16 -20.38
CA LEU A 239 6.66 10.92 -21.82
C LEU A 239 5.34 11.22 -22.54
N ALA A 240 4.20 10.87 -21.93
CA ALA A 240 2.89 11.22 -22.47
C ALA A 240 2.63 12.73 -22.45
N ALA A 241 3.05 13.42 -21.38
CA ALA A 241 2.96 14.87 -21.27
C ALA A 241 3.78 15.56 -22.37
N CYS A 242 5.00 15.09 -22.66
CA CYS A 242 5.82 15.59 -23.76
C CYS A 242 5.17 15.40 -25.15
N ARG A 243 4.24 14.44 -25.28
CA ARG A 243 3.44 14.21 -26.51
C ARG A 243 2.10 14.96 -26.54
N GLY A 244 1.86 15.85 -25.59
CA GLY A 244 0.60 16.63 -25.52
C GLY A 244 -0.62 15.82 -25.08
N TRP A 245 -0.45 14.63 -24.48
CA TRP A 245 -1.57 13.79 -24.04
C TRP A 245 -2.46 14.41 -22.94
N PRO A 246 -1.98 15.30 -22.06
CA PRO A 246 -2.85 15.99 -21.09
C PRO A 246 -3.98 16.83 -21.69
N ALA A 247 -3.86 17.19 -22.97
CA ALA A 247 -4.94 17.86 -23.73
C ALA A 247 -6.13 16.95 -24.03
N HIS A 248 -5.98 15.63 -23.84
CA HIS A 248 -7.03 14.65 -24.13
C HIS A 248 -7.59 14.09 -22.82
N PRO A 249 -8.81 14.46 -22.42
CA PRO A 249 -9.38 14.08 -21.14
C PRO A 249 -9.46 12.56 -20.94
N GLY A 250 -8.99 12.09 -19.79
CA GLY A 250 -8.99 10.67 -19.40
C GLY A 250 -7.70 9.90 -19.75
N ARG A 251 -6.79 10.47 -20.56
CA ARG A 251 -5.58 9.75 -20.95
C ARG A 251 -4.56 9.58 -19.83
N MET A 252 -4.36 10.58 -18.99
CA MET A 252 -3.47 10.46 -17.84
C MET A 252 -4.04 9.50 -16.80
N THR A 253 -5.33 9.57 -16.57
CA THR A 253 -6.06 8.60 -15.74
C THR A 253 -5.94 7.18 -16.30
N ALA A 254 -6.03 7.01 -17.64
CA ALA A 254 -5.84 5.72 -18.27
C ALA A 254 -4.44 5.15 -18.05
N ILE A 255 -3.38 5.99 -18.17
CA ILE A 255 -1.99 5.57 -17.91
C ILE A 255 -1.84 5.13 -16.46
N LEU A 256 -2.41 5.89 -15.49
CA LEU A 256 -2.37 5.51 -14.08
C LEU A 256 -3.04 4.16 -13.83
N LEU A 257 -4.27 4.00 -14.29
CA LEU A 257 -5.05 2.78 -14.06
C LEU A 257 -4.42 1.55 -14.71
N LEU A 258 -3.97 1.68 -15.96
CA LEU A 258 -3.28 0.59 -16.67
C LEU A 258 -1.93 0.27 -16.03
N GLY A 259 -1.10 1.31 -15.85
CA GLY A 259 0.24 1.16 -15.30
C GLY A 259 0.21 0.56 -13.90
N TYR A 260 -0.63 1.10 -13.02
CA TYR A 260 -0.79 0.60 -11.66
C TYR A 260 -1.39 -0.80 -11.64
N GLY A 261 -2.47 -1.04 -12.37
CA GLY A 261 -3.11 -2.35 -12.42
C GLY A 261 -2.17 -3.45 -12.92
N MET A 262 -1.37 -3.18 -13.97
CA MET A 262 -0.38 -4.12 -14.49
C MET A 262 0.79 -4.30 -13.52
N ALA A 263 1.37 -3.21 -13.03
CA ALA A 263 2.49 -3.26 -12.10
C ALA A 263 2.11 -4.02 -10.81
N ARG A 264 0.96 -3.69 -10.23
CA ARG A 264 0.43 -4.34 -9.05
C ARG A 264 0.16 -5.82 -9.28
N TYR A 265 -0.44 -6.18 -10.41
CA TYR A 265 -0.68 -7.58 -10.78
C TYR A 265 0.62 -8.38 -10.84
N LEU A 266 1.68 -7.80 -11.41
CA LEU A 266 3.00 -8.45 -11.51
C LEU A 266 3.70 -8.54 -10.17
N VAL A 267 3.71 -7.47 -9.39
CA VAL A 267 4.40 -7.46 -8.08
C VAL A 267 3.72 -8.41 -7.09
N GLU A 268 2.44 -8.69 -7.24
CA GLU A 268 1.71 -9.60 -6.35
C GLU A 268 2.29 -11.02 -6.32
N PHE A 269 2.99 -11.45 -7.36
CA PHE A 269 3.72 -12.73 -7.36
C PHE A 269 4.89 -12.75 -6.38
N ALA A 270 5.49 -11.60 -6.10
CA ALA A 270 6.60 -11.45 -5.16
C ALA A 270 6.13 -11.02 -3.75
N ARG A 271 4.90 -10.55 -3.61
CA ARG A 271 4.34 -10.11 -2.31
C ARG A 271 3.95 -11.28 -1.42
N GLU A 272 4.06 -11.08 -0.12
CA GLU A 272 3.40 -11.95 0.86
C GLU A 272 1.89 -11.75 0.77
N PRO A 273 1.08 -12.80 0.56
CA PRO A 273 -0.37 -12.68 0.55
C PRO A 273 -0.90 -12.23 1.91
N ASP A 274 -1.97 -11.45 1.92
CA ASP A 274 -2.64 -11.07 3.16
C ASP A 274 -3.14 -12.32 3.89
N ALA A 275 -2.61 -12.58 5.09
CA ALA A 275 -2.83 -13.83 5.85
C ALA A 275 -4.31 -14.15 6.11
N HIS A 276 -5.18 -13.13 6.15
CA HIS A 276 -6.61 -13.29 6.42
C HIS A 276 -7.46 -13.57 5.17
N LEU A 277 -6.94 -13.32 3.96
CA LEU A 277 -7.69 -13.53 2.70
C LEU A 277 -7.21 -14.77 1.93
N GLY A 278 -5.94 -15.14 2.07
CA GLY A 278 -5.34 -16.27 1.36
C GLY A 278 -5.35 -16.11 -0.16
N LEU A 279 -5.33 -17.23 -0.86
CA LEU A 279 -5.41 -17.29 -2.32
C LEU A 279 -6.76 -17.85 -2.76
N PHE A 280 -7.44 -17.18 -3.66
CA PHE A 280 -8.63 -17.69 -4.32
C PHE A 280 -8.25 -18.82 -5.27
N PHE A 281 -8.95 -19.95 -5.18
CA PHE A 281 -8.66 -21.17 -5.91
C PHE A 281 -7.20 -21.67 -5.77
N GLY A 282 -6.50 -21.24 -4.72
CA GLY A 282 -5.09 -21.59 -4.47
C GLY A 282 -4.07 -20.89 -5.39
N VAL A 283 -4.50 -19.98 -6.27
CA VAL A 283 -3.64 -19.39 -7.33
C VAL A 283 -3.68 -17.87 -7.37
N ILE A 284 -4.83 -17.24 -7.20
CA ILE A 284 -5.05 -15.80 -7.44
C ILE A 284 -5.27 -15.07 -6.12
N SER A 285 -4.53 -13.98 -5.87
CA SER A 285 -4.74 -13.13 -4.71
C SER A 285 -5.90 -12.14 -4.92
N MET A 286 -6.47 -11.63 -3.82
CA MET A 286 -7.46 -10.55 -3.89
C MET A 286 -6.89 -9.31 -4.60
N GLY A 287 -5.61 -9.01 -4.39
CA GLY A 287 -4.92 -7.91 -5.07
C GLY A 287 -4.96 -8.04 -6.58
N GLN A 288 -4.72 -9.25 -7.11
CA GLN A 288 -4.79 -9.53 -8.55
C GLN A 288 -6.21 -9.37 -9.10
N ILE A 289 -7.23 -9.84 -8.36
CA ILE A 289 -8.64 -9.68 -8.77
C ILE A 289 -9.01 -8.20 -8.87
N LEU A 290 -8.61 -7.39 -7.90
CA LEU A 290 -8.88 -5.95 -7.89
C LEU A 290 -8.14 -5.16 -8.97
N CYS A 291 -7.04 -5.69 -9.52
CA CYS A 291 -6.34 -5.10 -10.65
C CYS A 291 -7.13 -5.20 -11.96
N LEU A 292 -7.92 -6.26 -12.16
CA LEU A 292 -8.64 -6.49 -13.42
C LEU A 292 -9.61 -5.36 -13.79
N PRO A 293 -10.52 -4.89 -12.89
CA PRO A 293 -11.40 -3.77 -13.21
C PRO A 293 -10.63 -2.46 -13.45
N MET A 294 -9.49 -2.25 -12.78
CA MET A 294 -8.64 -1.08 -13.03
C MET A 294 -8.04 -1.11 -14.43
N ILE A 295 -7.50 -2.27 -14.86
CA ILE A 295 -6.97 -2.48 -16.20
C ILE A 295 -8.07 -2.28 -17.24
N ALA A 296 -9.25 -2.86 -17.03
CA ALA A 296 -10.39 -2.71 -17.95
C ALA A 296 -10.83 -1.24 -18.07
N ALA A 297 -10.94 -0.51 -16.96
CA ALA A 297 -11.27 0.91 -16.99
C ALA A 297 -10.19 1.75 -17.69
N GLY A 298 -8.91 1.44 -17.44
CA GLY A 298 -7.80 2.11 -18.10
C GLY A 298 -7.79 1.86 -19.63
N LEU A 299 -8.03 0.64 -20.07
CA LEU A 299 -8.19 0.31 -21.50
C LEU A 299 -9.37 1.08 -22.11
N TYR A 300 -10.52 1.07 -21.44
CA TYR A 300 -11.70 1.81 -21.92
C TYR A 300 -11.39 3.29 -22.11
N LEU A 301 -10.77 3.95 -21.14
CA LEU A 301 -10.40 5.37 -21.23
C LEU A 301 -9.35 5.62 -22.33
N MET A 302 -8.40 4.73 -22.51
CA MET A 302 -7.36 4.82 -23.54
C MET A 302 -7.97 4.80 -24.95
N PHE A 303 -8.92 3.91 -25.20
CA PHE A 303 -9.55 3.77 -26.52
C PHE A 303 -10.67 4.78 -26.76
N ARG A 304 -11.43 5.18 -25.72
CA ARG A 304 -12.45 6.23 -25.83
C ARG A 304 -11.86 7.54 -26.36
N GLY A 305 -10.67 7.90 -25.92
CA GLY A 305 -9.98 9.13 -26.34
C GLY A 305 -9.53 9.17 -27.81
N ARG A 306 -9.56 8.03 -28.53
CA ARG A 306 -9.19 7.97 -29.95
C ARG A 306 -10.31 8.49 -30.88
N ASN A 307 -11.55 8.44 -30.44
CA ASN A 307 -12.74 8.83 -31.23
C ASN A 307 -13.26 10.22 -30.90
N GLY A 308 -12.69 10.92 -29.91
CA GLY A 308 -13.07 12.27 -29.51
C GLY A 308 -12.20 13.34 -30.15
N LYS A 309 -12.80 14.35 -30.77
CA LYS A 309 -12.10 15.58 -31.16
C LYS A 309 -11.46 16.19 -29.92
N PRO A 310 -10.25 16.77 -30.00
CA PRO A 310 -9.70 17.57 -28.92
C PRO A 310 -10.70 18.66 -28.56
N ALA A 311 -10.93 18.82 -27.24
CA ALA A 311 -11.81 19.86 -26.70
C ALA A 311 -11.15 21.23 -26.82
#